data_3a07e78cb98bdd690739e5a6a3e6ee73
#
_entry.id   3a07e78cb98bdd690739e5a6a3e6ee73
#
_cell.length_a   1.000
_cell.length_b   1.000
_cell.length_c   1.000
_cell.angle_alpha   90.00
_cell.angle_beta   90.00
_cell.angle_gamma   90.00
#
_symmetry.space_group_name_H-M   'P 1'
#
loop_
_entity.id
_entity.type
_entity.pdbx_description
1 polymer ?
#
loop_
_entity_poly.entity_id
_entity_poly.type
_entity_poly.pdbx_seq_one_letter_code
_entity_poly.pdbx_strand_id
1 'polypeptide(L)'
;KVYQNVGVTGVDTRAGRIEIFNKNYFTNLAGYDIRWSLYADGRPVEGLVNRPLTETRLTLGPRERKTYTLDYGNYRFDPTKEYFVKIQFLLAEKQPWADKGYVQMEEQLPVSEAAPAPSVASAQQGRVAQPKVEGNLVKVSGKGYEMAFDKLTGRLYSLNYGGQAVIKPGFGPKLDAFRARTDNDNWMDYRWPQLGLHNLKDKATAFSQQLMKDGTLRLSFTVESQAPYGGRDYYSNRDRNPETVYKIVDDKSKPFGPDDFKFTTNQIYTVYPDGSVELQSYITSNNAQVQLPRIGYAMELPKELNRFAYYGRGPVNNYRDRKTGQFVEEHHGLVGEQDIMLPKPQSMGNREDVRWCALTDAQGNGAAFVADGLMSASALPWSALELMGAAHPYQLPASTATHLHLDAKVAGLGGNSCGQGGPLKPDCVPGEGYRFGFLIRPVTNGQTAAVTKVAPAGEHPIAMVRDINGLLTFTTPYAKRAIVYRVNGGKPQEYKAPVNLREGGKVEAWYKDNKAAVATQTFHKIENVPLSVLFCSSQETGENGIEH
;
A
#
# COMPACT_ATOMS: atom_id res chain seq x y z
N LYS A 1 -12.67 11.28 18.31
CA LYS A 1 -11.27 10.89 18.58
C LYS A 1 -10.22 11.85 18.00
N VAL A 2 -10.51 12.65 16.99
CA VAL A 2 -9.55 13.60 16.39
C VAL A 2 -9.35 14.84 17.27
N TYR A 3 -10.44 15.43 17.72
CA TYR A 3 -10.43 16.65 18.58
C TYR A 3 -10.50 16.25 20.06
N GLN A 4 -9.42 15.64 20.57
CA GLN A 4 -9.36 15.23 21.98
C GLN A 4 -8.91 16.37 22.88
N ASN A 5 -9.58 16.51 24.03
CA ASN A 5 -9.25 17.51 25.05
C ASN A 5 -8.07 17.10 25.95
N VAL A 6 -7.42 16.00 25.64
CA VAL A 6 -6.20 15.54 26.30
C VAL A 6 -5.16 15.23 25.24
N GLY A 7 -3.91 15.57 25.51
CA GLY A 7 -2.75 15.11 24.74
C GLY A 7 -1.98 14.10 25.57
N VAL A 8 -1.50 13.04 24.91
CA VAL A 8 -0.56 12.09 25.53
C VAL A 8 0.66 11.99 24.62
N THR A 9 1.84 12.16 25.18
CA THR A 9 3.11 12.06 24.46
C THR A 9 4.08 11.14 25.20
N GLY A 10 4.90 10.40 24.43
CA GLY A 10 5.97 9.58 24.99
C GLY A 10 7.14 10.44 25.45
N VAL A 11 7.60 10.24 26.67
CA VAL A 11 8.86 10.82 27.19
C VAL A 11 9.97 9.77 27.08
N ASP A 12 9.69 8.57 27.56
CA ASP A 12 10.49 7.36 27.41
C ASP A 12 9.54 6.18 27.58
N THR A 13 8.86 5.84 26.51
CA THR A 13 7.81 4.82 26.51
C THR A 13 8.34 3.44 26.85
N ARG A 14 9.61 3.17 26.57
CA ARG A 14 10.27 1.90 26.94
C ARG A 14 10.44 1.76 28.46
N ALA A 15 10.72 2.86 29.15
CA ALA A 15 10.73 2.94 30.62
C ALA A 15 9.35 3.23 31.21
N GLY A 16 8.29 3.23 30.40
CA GLY A 16 6.92 3.52 30.81
C GLY A 16 6.60 5.00 31.01
N ARG A 17 7.51 5.93 30.70
CA ARG A 17 7.28 7.36 30.98
C ARG A 17 6.51 8.03 29.87
N ILE A 18 5.36 8.64 30.23
CA ILE A 18 4.48 9.42 29.35
C ILE A 18 4.16 10.76 29.98
N GLU A 19 3.92 11.78 29.15
CA GLU A 19 3.37 13.05 29.60
C GLU A 19 1.89 13.14 29.22
N ILE A 20 1.04 13.55 30.15
CA ILE A 20 -0.37 13.88 29.90
C ILE A 20 -0.52 15.39 29.98
N PHE A 21 -1.14 15.97 28.94
CA PHE A 21 -1.51 17.37 28.86
C PHE A 21 -3.03 17.53 28.89
N ASN A 22 -3.57 18.15 29.93
CA ASN A 22 -4.96 18.55 29.98
C ASN A 22 -5.18 19.81 29.15
N LYS A 23 -5.77 19.66 27.96
CA LYS A 23 -6.05 20.77 27.03
C LYS A 23 -7.28 21.60 27.43
N ASN A 24 -8.12 21.11 28.36
CA ASN A 24 -9.27 21.86 28.84
C ASN A 24 -8.84 23.20 29.49
N TYR A 25 -9.73 24.18 29.45
CA TYR A 25 -9.54 25.46 30.07
C TYR A 25 -10.17 25.56 31.47
N PHE A 26 -11.20 24.74 31.74
CA PHE A 26 -12.00 24.86 32.96
C PHE A 26 -12.18 23.54 33.71
N THR A 27 -11.86 22.40 33.10
CA THR A 27 -12.16 21.07 33.65
C THR A 27 -10.89 20.30 33.96
N ASN A 28 -10.79 19.74 35.18
CA ASN A 28 -9.74 18.80 35.50
C ASN A 28 -10.05 17.39 34.98
N LEU A 29 -9.07 16.47 35.10
CA LEU A 29 -9.22 15.10 34.57
C LEU A 29 -9.79 14.11 35.59
N ALA A 30 -10.31 14.57 36.77
CA ALA A 30 -10.87 13.69 37.80
C ALA A 30 -12.16 12.95 37.33
N GLY A 31 -12.81 13.42 36.27
CA GLY A 31 -13.95 12.75 35.67
C GLY A 31 -13.64 11.48 34.87
N TYR A 32 -12.34 11.09 34.79
CA TYR A 32 -11.91 9.93 34.00
C TYR A 32 -11.19 8.90 34.88
N ASP A 33 -11.48 7.61 34.58
CA ASP A 33 -10.61 6.50 34.89
C ASP A 33 -9.62 6.34 33.74
N ILE A 34 -8.32 6.46 34.02
CA ILE A 34 -7.29 6.37 32.98
C ILE A 34 -6.70 4.97 33.02
N ARG A 35 -6.76 4.29 31.90
CA ARG A 35 -6.31 2.91 31.73
C ARG A 35 -5.28 2.82 30.62
N TRP A 36 -4.38 1.87 30.73
CA TRP A 36 -3.41 1.57 29.69
C TRP A 36 -3.30 0.08 29.44
N SER A 37 -2.90 -0.26 28.21
CA SER A 37 -2.67 -1.64 27.76
C SER A 37 -1.43 -1.69 26.90
N LEU A 38 -0.57 -2.69 27.13
CA LEU A 38 0.58 -2.97 26.28
C LEU A 38 0.19 -3.94 25.17
N TYR A 39 0.65 -3.67 23.97
CA TYR A 39 0.46 -4.53 22.78
C TYR A 39 1.81 -4.99 22.26
N ALA A 40 1.88 -6.24 21.83
CA ALA A 40 3.02 -6.85 21.17
C ALA A 40 2.56 -7.43 19.81
N ASP A 41 3.17 -7.03 18.70
CA ASP A 41 2.77 -7.41 17.34
C ASP A 41 1.25 -7.26 17.10
N GLY A 42 0.67 -6.16 17.58
CA GLY A 42 -0.75 -5.83 17.43
C GLY A 42 -1.70 -6.56 18.37
N ARG A 43 -1.23 -7.43 19.27
CA ARG A 43 -2.04 -8.19 20.24
C ARG A 43 -1.79 -7.71 21.67
N PRO A 44 -2.84 -7.66 22.50
CA PRO A 44 -2.68 -7.28 23.89
C PRO A 44 -1.79 -8.28 24.65
N VAL A 45 -0.90 -7.76 25.50
CA VAL A 45 0.00 -8.56 26.34
C VAL A 45 -0.73 -8.99 27.60
N GLU A 46 -0.82 -10.29 27.85
CA GLU A 46 -1.47 -10.84 29.04
C GLU A 46 -0.90 -10.23 30.33
N GLY A 47 -1.77 -9.88 31.27
CA GLY A 47 -1.40 -9.24 32.55
C GLY A 47 -1.11 -7.74 32.46
N LEU A 48 -0.95 -7.18 31.23
CA LEU A 48 -0.70 -5.75 30.98
C LEU A 48 -1.83 -5.12 30.14
N VAL A 49 -3.06 -5.58 30.34
CA VAL A 49 -4.26 -5.07 29.68
C VAL A 49 -5.14 -4.35 30.70
N ASN A 50 -5.69 -3.21 30.31
CA ASN A 50 -6.63 -2.42 31.10
C ASN A 50 -6.12 -2.10 32.53
N ARG A 51 -4.82 -1.83 32.62
CA ARG A 51 -4.17 -1.46 33.90
C ARG A 51 -4.52 -0.02 34.27
N PRO A 52 -4.79 0.29 35.56
CA PRO A 52 -4.97 1.68 35.97
C PRO A 52 -3.65 2.44 35.84
N LEU A 53 -3.73 3.70 35.44
CA LEU A 53 -2.55 4.58 35.42
C LEU A 53 -2.10 4.93 36.83
N THR A 54 -3.07 5.18 37.72
CA THR A 54 -2.86 5.51 39.14
C THR A 54 -3.90 4.79 39.98
N GLU A 55 -3.61 4.53 41.23
CA GLU A 55 -4.56 3.93 42.19
C GLU A 55 -5.74 4.86 42.51
N THR A 56 -5.51 6.18 42.44
CA THR A 56 -6.50 7.22 42.70
C THR A 56 -6.85 7.98 41.44
N ARG A 57 -8.00 8.65 41.43
CA ARG A 57 -8.42 9.52 40.32
C ARG A 57 -7.40 10.64 40.11
N LEU A 58 -7.11 10.88 38.84
CA LEU A 58 -6.15 11.87 38.40
C LEU A 58 -6.77 13.27 38.50
N THR A 59 -6.16 14.17 39.27
CA THR A 59 -6.64 15.54 39.48
C THR A 59 -5.84 16.58 38.70
N LEU A 60 -5.35 16.22 37.49
CA LEU A 60 -4.60 17.15 36.65
C LEU A 60 -5.49 18.32 36.23
N GLY A 61 -5.12 19.53 36.63
CA GLY A 61 -5.88 20.75 36.40
C GLY A 61 -5.89 21.21 34.93
N PRO A 62 -6.74 22.23 34.61
CA PRO A 62 -6.77 22.82 33.28
C PRO A 62 -5.41 23.36 32.86
N ARG A 63 -5.01 23.10 31.61
CA ARG A 63 -3.74 23.55 31.01
C ARG A 63 -2.47 22.99 31.66
N GLU A 64 -2.59 22.09 32.61
CA GLU A 64 -1.45 21.46 33.27
C GLU A 64 -0.90 20.29 32.46
N ARG A 65 0.40 20.03 32.66
CA ARG A 65 1.15 18.90 32.12
C ARG A 65 1.80 18.15 33.29
N LYS A 66 1.80 16.82 33.18
CA LYS A 66 2.48 15.99 34.17
C LYS A 66 2.96 14.68 33.58
N THR A 67 4.16 14.27 33.97
CA THR A 67 4.71 12.96 33.61
C THR A 67 4.21 11.90 34.57
N TYR A 68 3.82 10.76 33.99
CA TYR A 68 3.38 9.56 34.72
C TYR A 68 4.21 8.37 34.27
N THR A 69 4.28 7.36 35.12
CA THR A 69 4.97 6.10 34.81
C THR A 69 3.96 4.97 34.73
N LEU A 70 3.96 4.29 33.60
CA LEU A 70 3.25 3.03 33.38
C LEU A 70 4.07 1.91 34.02
N ASP A 71 3.48 1.19 34.95
CA ASP A 71 4.17 0.10 35.64
C ASP A 71 4.12 -1.20 34.85
N TYR A 72 5.14 -1.45 34.05
CA TYR A 72 5.32 -2.72 33.34
C TYR A 72 5.78 -3.88 34.26
N GLY A 73 6.06 -3.59 35.54
CA GLY A 73 6.59 -4.57 36.50
C GLY A 73 7.90 -5.19 36.01
N ASN A 74 7.97 -6.50 36.08
CA ASN A 74 9.13 -7.27 35.63
C ASN A 74 9.00 -7.74 34.15
N TYR A 75 8.16 -7.09 33.34
CA TYR A 75 7.97 -7.50 31.95
C TYR A 75 9.25 -7.34 31.15
N ARG A 76 9.65 -8.40 30.48
CA ARG A 76 10.82 -8.43 29.60
C ARG A 76 10.35 -8.30 28.15
N PHE A 77 10.70 -7.20 27.54
CA PHE A 77 10.39 -6.97 26.13
C PHE A 77 11.22 -7.88 25.23
N ASP A 78 10.55 -8.62 24.37
CA ASP A 78 11.17 -9.45 23.33
C ASP A 78 11.64 -8.54 22.18
N PRO A 79 12.93 -8.49 21.86
CA PRO A 79 13.44 -7.63 20.80
C PRO A 79 12.94 -7.99 19.41
N THR A 80 12.36 -9.18 19.22
CA THR A 80 11.80 -9.62 17.94
C THR A 80 10.36 -9.15 17.72
N LYS A 81 9.78 -8.42 18.69
CA LYS A 81 8.40 -7.92 18.64
C LYS A 81 8.34 -6.39 18.62
N GLU A 82 7.38 -5.88 17.86
CA GLU A 82 6.99 -4.48 17.88
C GLU A 82 6.03 -4.23 19.03
N TYR A 83 6.25 -3.15 19.79
CA TYR A 83 5.43 -2.83 20.95
C TYR A 83 4.80 -1.45 20.85
N PHE A 84 3.52 -1.40 21.20
CA PHE A 84 2.76 -0.17 21.41
C PHE A 84 2.10 -0.18 22.79
N VAL A 85 1.92 1.01 23.35
CA VAL A 85 1.06 1.19 24.53
C VAL A 85 -0.12 2.07 24.17
N LYS A 86 -1.32 1.62 24.54
CA LYS A 86 -2.58 2.35 24.36
C LYS A 86 -3.05 2.91 25.69
N ILE A 87 -3.33 4.19 25.74
CA ILE A 87 -3.83 4.92 26.90
C ILE A 87 -5.27 5.33 26.61
N GLN A 88 -6.18 5.03 27.51
CA GLN A 88 -7.61 5.29 27.38
C GLN A 88 -8.14 6.09 28.56
N PHE A 89 -8.98 7.06 28.28
CA PHE A 89 -9.69 7.89 29.25
C PHE A 89 -11.16 7.50 29.22
N LEU A 90 -11.59 6.78 30.24
CA LEU A 90 -12.94 6.25 30.39
C LEU A 90 -13.75 7.15 31.32
N LEU A 91 -15.01 7.40 31.03
CA LEU A 91 -15.89 8.10 31.96
C LEU A 91 -15.94 7.37 33.30
N ALA A 92 -15.55 8.05 34.37
CA ALA A 92 -15.59 7.49 35.72
C ALA A 92 -17.01 7.34 36.25
N GLU A 93 -17.95 8.12 35.71
CA GLU A 93 -19.35 8.13 36.09
C GLU A 93 -20.24 8.27 34.85
N LYS A 94 -21.51 7.82 34.98
CA LYS A 94 -22.51 7.97 33.93
C LYS A 94 -22.76 9.46 33.65
N GLN A 95 -22.84 9.80 32.37
CA GLN A 95 -23.21 11.11 31.86
C GLN A 95 -24.58 11.02 31.14
N PRO A 96 -25.28 12.14 30.89
CA PRO A 96 -26.54 12.12 30.14
C PRO A 96 -26.44 11.51 28.73
N TRP A 97 -25.24 11.52 28.14
CA TRP A 97 -24.97 11.12 26.76
C TRP A 97 -24.19 9.81 26.63
N ALA A 98 -23.61 9.26 27.74
CA ALA A 98 -22.87 8.00 27.73
C ALA A 98 -22.79 7.36 29.11
N ASP A 99 -22.70 6.03 29.16
CA ASP A 99 -22.55 5.29 30.38
C ASP A 99 -21.14 5.36 30.96
N LYS A 100 -21.02 5.05 32.28
CA LYS A 100 -19.73 4.83 32.93
C LYS A 100 -18.91 3.80 32.13
N GLY A 101 -17.61 4.06 31.98
CA GLY A 101 -16.69 3.20 31.25
C GLY A 101 -16.63 3.47 29.74
N TYR A 102 -17.43 4.42 29.23
CA TYR A 102 -17.31 4.86 27.84
C TYR A 102 -15.93 5.46 27.59
N VAL A 103 -15.22 4.97 26.56
CA VAL A 103 -13.91 5.50 26.16
C VAL A 103 -14.11 6.79 25.37
N GLN A 104 -13.89 7.91 26.05
CA GLN A 104 -14.05 9.23 25.44
C GLN A 104 -12.80 9.64 24.64
N MET A 105 -11.62 9.34 25.15
CA MET A 105 -10.35 9.70 24.52
C MET A 105 -9.39 8.52 24.60
N GLU A 106 -8.55 8.37 23.59
CA GLU A 106 -7.52 7.34 23.58
C GLU A 106 -6.35 7.74 22.68
N GLU A 107 -5.16 7.27 23.04
CA GLU A 107 -3.92 7.49 22.30
C GLU A 107 -3.09 6.21 22.28
N GLN A 108 -2.34 6.00 21.21
CA GLN A 108 -1.40 4.90 21.07
C GLN A 108 0.00 5.46 20.82
N LEU A 109 0.95 5.02 21.63
CA LEU A 109 2.34 5.43 21.53
C LEU A 109 3.24 4.24 21.19
N PRO A 110 4.22 4.40 20.28
CA PRO A 110 5.21 3.37 20.04
C PRO A 110 6.11 3.20 21.28
N VAL A 111 6.45 1.96 21.59
CA VAL A 111 7.35 1.60 22.70
C VAL A 111 8.68 1.10 22.17
N SER A 112 8.66 0.19 21.21
CA SER A 112 9.85 -0.27 20.51
C SER A 112 9.49 -0.91 19.17
N GLU A 113 10.38 -0.73 18.20
CA GLU A 113 10.34 -1.47 16.94
C GLU A 113 10.86 -2.89 17.15
N ALA A 114 10.39 -3.84 16.33
CA ALA A 114 10.94 -5.18 16.28
C ALA A 114 12.33 -5.17 15.63
N ALA A 115 13.21 -6.04 16.09
CA ALA A 115 14.38 -6.41 15.30
C ALA A 115 13.93 -6.99 13.94
N PRO A 116 14.75 -6.87 12.89
CA PRO A 116 14.41 -7.42 11.58
C PRO A 116 14.00 -8.90 11.68
N ALA A 117 12.84 -9.23 11.11
CA ALA A 117 12.35 -10.60 11.09
C ALA A 117 13.31 -11.52 10.31
N PRO A 118 13.35 -12.83 10.64
CA PRO A 118 14.12 -13.78 9.87
C PRO A 118 13.74 -13.74 8.39
N SER A 119 14.72 -13.77 7.51
CA SER A 119 14.48 -13.84 6.07
C SER A 119 13.70 -15.11 5.71
N VAL A 120 12.72 -14.99 4.80
CA VAL A 120 12.01 -16.14 4.23
C VAL A 120 13.00 -17.16 3.63
N ALA A 121 14.09 -16.71 3.05
CA ALA A 121 15.13 -17.55 2.48
C ALA A 121 15.87 -18.40 3.52
N SER A 122 16.03 -17.92 4.75
CA SER A 122 16.77 -18.62 5.80
C SER A 122 16.04 -19.86 6.33
N ALA A 123 14.73 -19.94 6.17
CA ALA A 123 13.90 -21.04 6.61
C ALA A 123 13.68 -22.12 5.51
N GLN A 124 14.23 -21.93 4.31
CA GLN A 124 13.97 -22.79 3.16
C GLN A 124 14.91 -24.00 3.12
N GLN A 125 14.34 -25.16 2.81
CA GLN A 125 15.08 -26.38 2.48
C GLN A 125 14.63 -26.91 1.13
N GLY A 126 15.55 -27.42 0.33
CA GLY A 126 15.24 -27.99 -0.97
C GLY A 126 15.42 -26.99 -2.12
N ARG A 127 14.78 -27.30 -3.24
CA ARG A 127 14.88 -26.54 -4.48
C ARG A 127 13.53 -26.51 -5.19
N VAL A 128 13.19 -25.39 -5.79
CA VAL A 128 12.06 -25.27 -6.72
C VAL A 128 12.29 -26.21 -7.90
N ALA A 129 11.27 -26.93 -8.31
CA ALA A 129 11.33 -27.78 -9.49
C ALA A 129 11.58 -26.96 -10.76
N GLN A 130 12.17 -27.60 -11.77
CA GLN A 130 12.38 -26.98 -13.07
C GLN A 130 11.02 -26.52 -13.64
N PRO A 131 10.85 -25.24 -13.99
CA PRO A 131 9.59 -24.76 -14.53
C PRO A 131 9.28 -25.37 -15.89
N LYS A 132 7.99 -25.61 -16.16
CA LYS A 132 7.50 -26.05 -17.47
C LYS A 132 6.93 -24.85 -18.21
N VAL A 133 7.31 -24.69 -19.47
CA VAL A 133 6.78 -23.63 -20.33
C VAL A 133 5.74 -24.22 -21.27
N GLU A 134 4.50 -23.76 -21.14
CA GLU A 134 3.39 -24.17 -22.00
C GLU A 134 2.76 -22.92 -22.64
N GLY A 135 2.99 -22.72 -23.92
CA GLY A 135 2.60 -21.49 -24.62
C GLY A 135 3.24 -20.24 -23.97
N ASN A 136 2.40 -19.34 -23.47
CA ASN A 136 2.83 -18.12 -22.80
C ASN A 136 2.99 -18.29 -21.29
N LEU A 137 2.63 -19.44 -20.71
CA LEU A 137 2.67 -19.68 -19.28
C LEU A 137 3.96 -20.40 -18.86
N VAL A 138 4.58 -19.90 -17.82
CA VAL A 138 5.64 -20.56 -17.06
C VAL A 138 4.99 -21.18 -15.84
N LYS A 139 4.85 -22.51 -15.83
CA LYS A 139 4.22 -23.27 -14.75
C LYS A 139 5.27 -23.77 -13.77
N VAL A 140 5.00 -23.59 -12.49
CA VAL A 140 5.84 -24.01 -11.37
C VAL A 140 4.97 -24.79 -10.40
N SER A 141 5.42 -25.98 -10.01
CA SER A 141 4.70 -26.80 -9.05
C SER A 141 5.66 -27.44 -8.05
N GLY A 142 5.16 -27.69 -6.85
CA GLY A 142 5.88 -28.35 -5.77
C GLY A 142 4.90 -29.00 -4.80
N LYS A 143 5.42 -29.43 -3.65
CA LYS A 143 4.58 -30.06 -2.63
C LYS A 143 3.59 -29.04 -2.07
N GLY A 144 2.31 -29.22 -2.39
CA GLY A 144 1.23 -28.38 -1.86
C GLY A 144 1.06 -27.03 -2.55
N TYR A 145 1.70 -26.79 -3.70
CA TYR A 145 1.47 -25.57 -4.48
C TYR A 145 1.57 -25.78 -5.97
N GLU A 146 0.82 -24.99 -6.69
CA GLU A 146 0.90 -24.82 -8.15
C GLU A 146 0.71 -23.35 -8.50
N MET A 147 1.54 -22.84 -9.41
CA MET A 147 1.43 -21.47 -9.89
C MET A 147 1.84 -21.35 -11.34
N ALA A 148 1.36 -20.32 -12.00
CA ALA A 148 1.72 -20.01 -13.37
C ALA A 148 2.01 -18.51 -13.51
N PHE A 149 2.99 -18.16 -14.38
CA PHE A 149 3.32 -16.79 -14.73
C PHE A 149 3.09 -16.58 -16.23
N ASP A 150 2.47 -15.48 -16.59
CA ASP A 150 2.21 -15.14 -17.98
C ASP A 150 3.34 -14.25 -18.56
N LYS A 151 4.03 -14.77 -19.57
CA LYS A 151 5.13 -14.04 -20.24
C LYS A 151 4.69 -12.82 -21.03
N LEU A 152 3.41 -12.74 -21.42
CA LEU A 152 2.90 -11.59 -22.20
C LEU A 152 2.59 -10.39 -21.31
N THR A 153 2.10 -10.63 -20.11
CA THR A 153 1.69 -9.58 -19.17
C THR A 153 2.65 -9.38 -18.02
N GLY A 154 3.55 -10.34 -17.77
CA GLY A 154 4.46 -10.31 -16.63
C GLY A 154 3.79 -10.59 -15.30
N ARG A 155 2.57 -11.16 -15.28
CA ARG A 155 1.79 -11.40 -14.06
C ARG A 155 1.96 -12.82 -13.53
N LEU A 156 1.83 -12.97 -12.22
CA LEU A 156 1.48 -14.25 -11.60
C LEU A 156 0.05 -14.58 -12.03
N TYR A 157 -0.10 -15.43 -13.03
CA TYR A 157 -1.37 -15.73 -13.71
C TYR A 157 -2.35 -16.45 -12.77
N SER A 158 -1.85 -17.43 -12.01
CA SER A 158 -2.64 -18.22 -11.05
C SER A 158 -1.77 -18.71 -9.90
N LEU A 159 -2.38 -18.90 -8.75
CA LEU A 159 -1.76 -19.46 -7.56
C LEU A 159 -2.75 -20.35 -6.82
N ASN A 160 -2.34 -21.60 -6.58
CA ASN A 160 -3.09 -22.59 -5.79
C ASN A 160 -2.23 -23.08 -4.63
N TYR A 161 -2.82 -23.20 -3.45
CA TYR A 161 -2.24 -23.85 -2.28
C TYR A 161 -3.12 -24.99 -1.79
N GLY A 162 -2.55 -26.18 -1.59
CA GLY A 162 -3.31 -27.33 -1.13
C GLY A 162 -4.46 -27.75 -2.06
N GLY A 163 -4.40 -27.44 -3.36
CA GLY A 163 -5.47 -27.68 -4.33
C GLY A 163 -6.55 -26.59 -4.36
N GLN A 164 -6.47 -25.57 -3.49
CA GLN A 164 -7.38 -24.44 -3.45
C GLN A 164 -6.80 -23.25 -4.22
N ALA A 165 -7.60 -22.63 -5.08
CA ALA A 165 -7.22 -21.39 -5.74
C ALA A 165 -7.11 -20.25 -4.73
N VAL A 166 -6.00 -19.53 -4.78
CA VAL A 166 -5.75 -18.28 -4.01
C VAL A 166 -5.88 -17.06 -4.92
N ILE A 167 -5.35 -17.17 -6.13
CA ILE A 167 -5.47 -16.13 -7.16
C ILE A 167 -6.26 -16.72 -8.33
N LYS A 168 -7.31 -16.03 -8.75
CA LYS A 168 -8.10 -16.41 -9.93
C LYS A 168 -7.23 -16.36 -11.19
N PRO A 169 -7.33 -17.32 -12.11
CA PRO A 169 -6.54 -17.32 -13.34
C PRO A 169 -6.70 -16.03 -14.15
N GLY A 170 -5.58 -15.35 -14.44
CA GLY A 170 -5.54 -14.08 -15.17
C GLY A 170 -5.70 -12.82 -14.28
N PHE A 171 -5.98 -12.97 -12.99
CA PHE A 171 -6.25 -11.87 -12.05
C PHE A 171 -5.20 -11.73 -10.95
N GLY A 172 -3.98 -12.17 -11.18
CA GLY A 172 -2.85 -11.94 -10.26
C GLY A 172 -2.43 -10.47 -10.20
N PRO A 173 -1.35 -10.17 -9.45
CA PRO A 173 -0.92 -8.80 -9.24
C PRO A 173 -0.80 -8.03 -10.55
N LYS A 174 -1.68 -7.07 -10.72
CA LYS A 174 -1.74 -6.13 -11.85
C LYS A 174 -1.44 -4.74 -11.32
N LEU A 175 -0.59 -3.98 -12.02
CA LEU A 175 -0.38 -2.58 -11.67
C LEU A 175 -1.72 -1.85 -11.61
N ASP A 176 -1.97 -1.19 -10.48
CA ASP A 176 -3.18 -0.40 -10.25
C ASP A 176 -2.81 1.02 -9.80
N ALA A 177 -3.40 1.99 -10.49
CA ALA A 177 -3.25 3.40 -10.23
C ALA A 177 -4.60 4.12 -10.28
N PHE A 178 -5.69 3.40 -9.99
CA PHE A 178 -7.04 3.91 -10.05
C PHE A 178 -7.83 3.57 -8.80
N ARG A 179 -8.68 4.49 -8.33
CA ARG A 179 -9.68 4.25 -7.28
C ARG A 179 -11.05 4.73 -7.71
N ALA A 180 -12.10 4.15 -7.13
CA ALA A 180 -13.44 4.71 -7.23
C ALA A 180 -13.41 6.13 -6.66
N ARG A 181 -13.95 7.08 -7.41
CA ARG A 181 -13.99 8.47 -7.04
C ARG A 181 -14.64 8.67 -5.69
N THR A 182 -14.01 9.45 -4.81
CA THR A 182 -14.64 9.99 -3.60
C THR A 182 -15.22 11.37 -3.88
N ASP A 183 -16.15 11.84 -3.04
CA ASP A 183 -16.70 13.19 -3.19
C ASP A 183 -15.62 14.29 -3.08
N ASN A 184 -14.52 13.99 -2.39
CA ASN A 184 -13.38 14.91 -2.26
C ASN A 184 -12.44 14.91 -3.46
N ASP A 185 -12.56 13.98 -4.40
CA ASP A 185 -11.69 13.88 -5.58
C ASP A 185 -12.08 14.85 -6.71
N ASN A 186 -13.08 15.69 -6.52
CA ASN A 186 -13.63 16.61 -7.53
C ASN A 186 -12.60 17.51 -8.22
N TRP A 187 -11.47 17.77 -7.56
CA TRP A 187 -10.45 18.70 -8.04
C TRP A 187 -9.51 18.10 -9.10
N MET A 188 -9.44 16.75 -9.23
CA MET A 188 -8.55 16.13 -10.23
C MET A 188 -9.01 14.77 -10.80
N ASP A 189 -10.15 14.26 -10.40
CA ASP A 189 -10.63 12.94 -10.83
C ASP A 189 -10.85 12.83 -12.34
N TYR A 190 -11.21 13.92 -13.01
CA TYR A 190 -11.37 13.97 -14.47
C TYR A 190 -10.07 13.66 -15.24
N ARG A 191 -8.91 13.87 -14.61
CA ARG A 191 -7.60 13.57 -15.21
C ARG A 191 -7.33 12.08 -15.25
N TRP A 192 -7.80 11.32 -14.27
CA TRP A 192 -7.55 9.88 -14.20
C TRP A 192 -8.12 9.10 -15.39
N PRO A 193 -9.38 9.28 -15.78
CA PRO A 193 -9.89 8.72 -17.02
C PRO A 193 -9.17 9.22 -18.28
N GLN A 194 -8.80 10.51 -18.36
CA GLN A 194 -8.07 11.06 -19.51
C GLN A 194 -6.72 10.37 -19.71
N LEU A 195 -6.05 9.97 -18.61
CA LEU A 195 -4.81 9.21 -18.63
C LEU A 195 -5.03 7.69 -18.80
N GLY A 196 -6.30 7.25 -18.86
CA GLY A 196 -6.66 5.86 -18.98
C GLY A 196 -6.37 4.99 -17.75
N LEU A 197 -6.22 5.57 -16.56
CA LEU A 197 -5.83 4.82 -15.35
C LEU A 197 -6.79 3.68 -15.01
N HIS A 198 -8.08 3.81 -15.35
CA HIS A 198 -9.13 2.81 -15.14
C HIS A 198 -9.01 1.59 -16.06
N ASN A 199 -8.21 1.66 -17.14
CA ASN A 199 -8.18 0.65 -18.21
C ASN A 199 -6.75 0.29 -18.64
N LEU A 200 -5.80 0.30 -17.73
CA LEU A 200 -4.42 -0.09 -18.02
C LEU A 200 -4.35 -1.53 -18.54
N LYS A 201 -3.55 -1.74 -19.59
CA LYS A 201 -3.21 -3.03 -20.15
C LYS A 201 -1.71 -3.26 -20.01
N ASP A 202 -1.34 -4.40 -19.47
CA ASP A 202 0.05 -4.77 -19.26
C ASP A 202 0.59 -5.50 -20.48
N LYS A 203 1.82 -5.13 -20.86
CA LYS A 203 2.60 -5.78 -21.90
C LYS A 203 4.02 -5.98 -21.40
N ALA A 204 4.44 -7.22 -21.21
CA ALA A 204 5.83 -7.52 -20.92
C ALA A 204 6.69 -7.26 -22.16
N THR A 205 7.68 -6.40 -22.01
CA THR A 205 8.64 -6.02 -23.06
C THR A 205 9.98 -6.74 -22.91
N ALA A 206 10.23 -7.33 -21.72
CA ALA A 206 11.36 -8.20 -21.46
C ALA A 206 10.98 -9.28 -20.45
N PHE A 207 11.56 -10.44 -20.60
CA PHE A 207 11.39 -11.58 -19.70
C PHE A 207 12.69 -12.39 -19.59
N SER A 208 13.01 -12.82 -18.38
CA SER A 208 14.03 -13.84 -18.12
C SER A 208 13.63 -14.71 -16.93
N GLN A 209 14.15 -15.94 -16.89
CA GLN A 209 13.97 -16.85 -15.76
C GLN A 209 15.29 -17.53 -15.43
N GLN A 210 15.52 -17.79 -14.14
CA GLN A 210 16.72 -18.46 -13.67
C GLN A 210 16.46 -19.24 -12.39
N LEU A 211 16.85 -20.52 -12.41
CA LEU A 211 16.92 -21.33 -11.18
C LEU A 211 18.25 -21.01 -10.47
N MET A 212 18.15 -20.47 -9.27
CA MET A 212 19.26 -19.96 -8.52
C MET A 212 20.01 -21.08 -7.76
N LYS A 213 21.27 -20.79 -7.36
CA LYS A 213 22.07 -21.73 -6.58
C LYS A 213 21.50 -22.01 -5.19
N ASP A 214 20.77 -21.04 -4.62
CA ASP A 214 20.06 -21.15 -3.34
C ASP A 214 18.78 -21.98 -3.41
N GLY A 215 18.42 -22.51 -4.57
CA GLY A 215 17.23 -23.33 -4.78
C GLY A 215 15.97 -22.55 -5.14
N THR A 216 16.00 -21.22 -5.17
CA THR A 216 14.88 -20.39 -5.59
C THR A 216 14.79 -20.30 -7.11
N LEU A 217 13.60 -19.98 -7.64
CA LEU A 217 13.39 -19.61 -9.04
C LEU A 217 13.12 -18.12 -9.12
N ARG A 218 13.89 -17.41 -9.94
CA ARG A 218 13.64 -16.00 -10.25
C ARG A 218 13.06 -15.83 -11.64
N LEU A 219 12.01 -15.00 -11.75
CA LEU A 219 11.42 -14.56 -13.01
C LEU A 219 11.45 -13.04 -13.03
N SER A 220 12.14 -12.47 -14.00
CA SER A 220 12.28 -11.01 -14.13
C SER A 220 11.52 -10.53 -15.35
N PHE A 221 10.79 -9.42 -15.18
CA PHE A 221 10.02 -8.78 -16.24
C PHE A 221 10.28 -7.29 -16.28
N THR A 222 10.23 -6.72 -17.48
CA THR A 222 9.91 -5.32 -17.70
C THR A 222 8.53 -5.25 -18.30
N VAL A 223 7.61 -4.54 -17.66
CA VAL A 223 6.21 -4.42 -18.08
C VAL A 223 5.89 -2.97 -18.39
N GLU A 224 5.33 -2.71 -19.56
CA GLU A 224 4.67 -1.44 -19.86
C GLU A 224 3.17 -1.59 -19.59
N SER A 225 2.61 -0.66 -18.81
CA SER A 225 1.18 -0.59 -18.49
C SER A 225 0.63 0.71 -19.06
N GLN A 226 -0.17 0.60 -20.12
CA GLN A 226 -0.77 1.72 -20.83
C GLN A 226 -2.22 1.39 -21.20
N ALA A 227 -3.11 2.38 -21.11
CA ALA A 227 -4.45 2.23 -21.63
C ALA A 227 -4.44 2.29 -23.18
N PRO A 228 -5.37 1.63 -23.85
CA PRO A 228 -5.51 1.76 -25.31
C PRO A 228 -5.99 3.14 -25.75
N TYR A 229 -6.67 3.87 -24.87
CA TYR A 229 -7.21 5.23 -25.07
C TYR A 229 -7.55 5.86 -23.72
N GLY A 230 -7.70 7.17 -23.68
CA GLY A 230 -8.24 7.91 -22.55
C GLY A 230 -9.76 7.82 -22.49
N GLY A 231 -10.32 8.28 -21.38
CA GLY A 231 -11.75 8.37 -21.18
C GLY A 231 -12.15 9.75 -20.67
N ARG A 232 -13.45 10.00 -20.64
CA ARG A 232 -14.04 11.14 -19.97
C ARG A 232 -14.94 10.66 -18.84
N ASP A 233 -14.80 11.27 -17.69
CA ASP A 233 -15.75 11.08 -16.62
C ASP A 233 -16.99 11.93 -16.89
N TYR A 234 -18.13 11.27 -17.07
CA TYR A 234 -19.43 11.95 -17.09
C TYR A 234 -19.93 12.11 -15.66
N TYR A 235 -19.33 13.02 -14.95
CA TYR A 235 -19.92 13.55 -13.75
C TYR A 235 -20.81 14.75 -14.12
N SER A 236 -22.06 14.50 -14.23
CA SER A 236 -23.06 15.53 -14.31
C SER A 236 -23.44 16.01 -12.90
N ASN A 237 -22.51 16.76 -12.28
CA ASN A 237 -22.87 17.57 -11.11
C ASN A 237 -23.96 18.60 -11.46
N ARG A 238 -24.22 18.79 -12.74
CA ARG A 238 -25.25 19.70 -13.28
C ARG A 238 -26.64 19.06 -13.32
N ASP A 239 -26.70 17.75 -13.51
CA ASP A 239 -27.96 17.02 -13.47
C ASP A 239 -28.18 16.55 -12.03
N ARG A 240 -28.70 17.35 -11.18
CA ARG A 240 -29.10 17.04 -9.80
C ARG A 240 -30.00 15.79 -9.67
N ASN A 241 -29.82 14.85 -10.59
CA ASN A 241 -30.51 13.59 -10.60
C ASN A 241 -29.79 12.62 -9.62
N PRO A 242 -30.42 12.20 -8.53
CA PRO A 242 -29.83 11.27 -7.56
C PRO A 242 -29.51 9.90 -8.15
N GLU A 243 -30.02 9.57 -9.33
CA GLU A 243 -29.73 8.33 -10.04
C GLU A 243 -28.55 8.43 -11.01
N THR A 244 -27.86 9.60 -11.06
CA THR A 244 -26.72 9.76 -11.96
C THR A 244 -25.56 8.91 -11.50
N VAL A 245 -25.30 7.86 -12.24
CA VAL A 245 -24.17 6.94 -12.09
C VAL A 245 -22.93 7.61 -12.67
N TYR A 246 -21.81 7.55 -11.96
CA TYR A 246 -20.52 7.93 -12.55
C TYR A 246 -20.14 6.92 -13.63
N LYS A 247 -20.03 7.38 -14.84
CA LYS A 247 -19.67 6.54 -15.97
C LYS A 247 -18.45 7.11 -16.68
N ILE A 248 -17.42 6.31 -16.80
CA ILE A 248 -16.30 6.63 -17.67
C ILE A 248 -16.69 6.21 -19.09
N VAL A 249 -16.61 7.15 -20.02
CA VAL A 249 -16.80 6.89 -21.44
C VAL A 249 -15.45 7.01 -22.14
N ASP A 250 -15.00 5.88 -22.68
CA ASP A 250 -13.75 5.77 -23.39
C ASP A 250 -13.80 6.50 -24.75
N ASP A 251 -12.79 7.33 -25.01
CA ASP A 251 -12.64 8.00 -26.32
C ASP A 251 -11.85 7.11 -27.30
N LYS A 252 -12.54 6.14 -27.87
CA LYS A 252 -11.95 5.19 -28.84
C LYS A 252 -11.50 5.85 -30.14
N SER A 253 -11.87 7.11 -30.39
CA SER A 253 -11.46 7.85 -31.59
C SER A 253 -10.01 8.34 -31.52
N LYS A 254 -9.45 8.35 -30.30
CA LYS A 254 -8.08 8.82 -30.02
C LYS A 254 -7.27 7.73 -29.29
N PRO A 255 -6.81 6.70 -30.00
CA PRO A 255 -5.98 5.66 -29.41
C PRO A 255 -4.65 6.26 -28.92
N PHE A 256 -4.17 5.75 -27.79
CA PHE A 256 -2.89 6.17 -27.23
C PHE A 256 -1.72 5.66 -28.08
N GLY A 257 -0.79 6.56 -28.34
CA GLY A 257 0.50 6.26 -28.96
C GLY A 257 1.59 5.98 -27.91
N PRO A 258 2.82 5.72 -28.37
CA PRO A 258 3.94 5.36 -27.48
C PRO A 258 4.37 6.47 -26.51
N ASP A 259 4.03 7.73 -26.80
CA ASP A 259 4.39 8.89 -26.00
C ASP A 259 3.30 9.31 -25.02
N ASP A 260 2.09 8.75 -25.16
CA ASP A 260 1.01 8.97 -24.21
C ASP A 260 1.33 8.36 -22.84
N PHE A 261 0.54 8.73 -21.83
CA PHE A 261 0.77 8.32 -20.45
C PHE A 261 0.88 6.80 -20.29
N LYS A 262 1.95 6.35 -19.65
CA LYS A 262 2.19 4.95 -19.34
C LYS A 262 3.10 4.78 -18.14
N PHE A 263 3.02 3.60 -17.54
CA PHE A 263 3.98 3.13 -16.56
C PHE A 263 4.97 2.15 -17.17
N THR A 264 6.17 2.14 -16.63
CA THR A 264 7.17 1.09 -16.81
C THR A 264 7.48 0.48 -15.45
N THR A 265 7.28 -0.83 -15.33
CA THR A 265 7.55 -1.58 -14.12
C THR A 265 8.64 -2.59 -14.37
N ASN A 266 9.75 -2.49 -13.66
CA ASN A 266 10.74 -3.56 -13.55
C ASN A 266 10.37 -4.39 -12.33
N GLN A 267 10.15 -5.70 -12.50
CA GLN A 267 9.68 -6.58 -11.43
C GLN A 267 10.40 -7.92 -11.44
N ILE A 268 10.62 -8.45 -10.24
CA ILE A 268 11.26 -9.75 -10.02
C ILE A 268 10.35 -10.56 -9.10
N TYR A 269 9.88 -11.69 -9.61
CA TYR A 269 9.27 -12.72 -8.77
C TYR A 269 10.37 -13.69 -8.30
N THR A 270 10.36 -13.98 -7.01
CA THR A 270 11.17 -15.04 -6.42
C THR A 270 10.24 -16.11 -5.86
N VAL A 271 10.31 -17.33 -6.41
CA VAL A 271 9.57 -18.49 -5.92
C VAL A 271 10.48 -19.29 -5.01
N TYR A 272 9.97 -19.63 -3.83
CA TYR A 272 10.68 -20.40 -2.81
C TYR A 272 10.24 -21.87 -2.81
N PRO A 273 11.07 -22.80 -2.28
CA PRO A 273 10.76 -24.24 -2.26
C PRO A 273 9.47 -24.60 -1.53
N ASP A 274 9.05 -23.81 -0.53
CA ASP A 274 7.79 -24.00 0.22
C ASP A 274 6.54 -23.49 -0.51
N GLY A 275 6.69 -22.97 -1.73
CA GLY A 275 5.61 -22.35 -2.50
C GLY A 275 5.36 -20.88 -2.18
N SER A 276 6.10 -20.28 -1.24
CA SER A 276 6.06 -18.84 -1.06
C SER A 276 6.51 -18.16 -2.35
N VAL A 277 5.89 -17.05 -2.71
CA VAL A 277 6.27 -16.23 -3.87
C VAL A 277 6.35 -14.77 -3.48
N GLU A 278 7.46 -14.15 -3.82
CA GLU A 278 7.74 -12.74 -3.53
C GLU A 278 7.75 -11.95 -4.82
N LEU A 279 7.13 -10.78 -4.79
CA LEU A 279 7.20 -9.77 -5.84
C LEU A 279 8.00 -8.58 -5.31
N GLN A 280 9.08 -8.23 -6.03
CA GLN A 280 9.80 -6.97 -5.84
C GLN A 280 9.70 -6.15 -7.12
N SER A 281 9.36 -4.87 -7.01
CA SER A 281 9.15 -4.01 -8.16
C SER A 281 9.74 -2.61 -7.99
N TYR A 282 10.04 -2.00 -9.12
CA TYR A 282 10.28 -0.57 -9.25
C TYR A 282 9.37 -0.03 -10.36
N ILE A 283 8.43 0.82 -9.97
CA ILE A 283 7.35 1.34 -10.82
C ILE A 283 7.69 2.80 -11.14
N THR A 284 7.68 3.17 -12.41
CA THR A 284 7.85 4.56 -12.86
C THR A 284 6.77 4.92 -13.88
N SER A 285 6.43 6.20 -14.01
CA SER A 285 5.66 6.69 -15.15
C SER A 285 6.52 7.55 -16.08
N ASN A 286 6.04 7.81 -17.28
CA ASN A 286 6.68 8.75 -18.20
C ASN A 286 6.34 10.23 -17.87
N ASN A 287 5.54 10.49 -16.82
CA ASN A 287 5.23 11.83 -16.35
C ASN A 287 5.16 11.87 -14.82
N ALA A 288 6.26 12.32 -14.19
CA ALA A 288 6.39 12.40 -12.73
C ALA A 288 5.46 13.45 -12.07
N GLN A 289 4.92 14.39 -12.83
CA GLN A 289 4.05 15.46 -12.31
C GLN A 289 2.58 15.05 -12.18
N VAL A 290 2.20 13.94 -12.79
CA VAL A 290 0.83 13.42 -12.67
C VAL A 290 0.55 13.05 -11.22
N GLN A 291 -0.62 13.46 -10.72
CA GLN A 291 -1.09 13.06 -9.40
C GLN A 291 -2.00 11.84 -9.53
N LEU A 292 -1.61 10.76 -8.88
CA LEU A 292 -2.29 9.47 -8.92
C LEU A 292 -3.20 9.32 -7.69
N PRO A 293 -4.32 8.61 -7.78
CA PRO A 293 -5.12 8.27 -6.61
C PRO A 293 -4.47 7.19 -5.74
N ARG A 294 -3.68 6.31 -6.34
CA ARG A 294 -2.91 5.24 -5.70
C ARG A 294 -1.81 4.73 -6.62
N ILE A 295 -0.91 3.96 -6.08
CA ILE A 295 0.07 3.19 -6.83
C ILE A 295 0.40 1.89 -6.11
N GLY A 296 0.14 0.76 -6.76
CA GLY A 296 0.35 -0.56 -6.19
C GLY A 296 -0.13 -1.66 -7.11
N TYR A 297 -0.67 -2.72 -6.52
CA TYR A 297 -1.17 -3.87 -7.25
C TYR A 297 -2.59 -4.24 -6.82
N ALA A 298 -3.44 -4.54 -7.80
CA ALA A 298 -4.76 -5.12 -7.61
C ALA A 298 -4.76 -6.59 -8.05
N MET A 299 -5.55 -7.42 -7.36
CA MET A 299 -5.75 -8.82 -7.73
C MET A 299 -7.15 -9.30 -7.30
N GLU A 300 -7.62 -10.36 -7.96
CA GLU A 300 -8.87 -11.01 -7.59
C GLU A 300 -8.59 -12.40 -7.01
N LEU A 301 -9.14 -12.63 -5.82
CA LEU A 301 -9.17 -13.91 -5.15
C LEU A 301 -10.56 -14.52 -5.27
N PRO A 302 -10.73 -15.85 -5.15
CA PRO A 302 -12.04 -16.46 -5.00
C PRO A 302 -12.85 -15.80 -3.88
N LYS A 303 -14.14 -15.60 -4.08
CA LYS A 303 -15.04 -14.95 -3.10
C LYS A 303 -15.13 -15.69 -1.76
N GLU A 304 -14.78 -16.96 -1.75
CA GLU A 304 -14.73 -17.82 -0.56
C GLU A 304 -13.60 -17.41 0.39
N LEU A 305 -12.54 -16.77 -0.13
CA LEU A 305 -11.46 -16.17 0.66
C LEU A 305 -11.91 -14.82 1.18
N ASN A 306 -12.90 -14.83 2.07
CA ASN A 306 -13.60 -13.64 2.54
C ASN A 306 -13.35 -13.28 4.00
N ARG A 307 -12.46 -14.00 4.70
CA ARG A 307 -12.00 -13.64 6.04
C ARG A 307 -10.73 -12.82 5.91
N PHE A 308 -10.82 -11.56 6.27
CA PHE A 308 -9.73 -10.59 6.19
C PHE A 308 -9.15 -10.35 7.56
N ALA A 309 -7.87 -10.69 7.73
CA ALA A 309 -7.07 -10.36 8.89
C ALA A 309 -5.91 -9.46 8.47
N TYR A 310 -5.53 -8.49 9.32
CA TYR A 310 -4.37 -7.65 9.03
C TYR A 310 -3.75 -7.09 10.32
N TYR A 311 -2.46 -6.79 10.25
CA TYR A 311 -1.74 -6.04 11.27
C TYR A 311 -1.37 -4.68 10.70
N GLY A 312 -2.08 -3.65 11.13
CA GLY A 312 -2.00 -2.28 10.62
C GLY A 312 -2.97 -1.35 11.34
N ARG A 313 -3.20 -0.16 10.77
CA ARG A 313 -4.14 0.79 11.36
C ARG A 313 -5.59 0.42 11.09
N GLY A 314 -6.39 0.45 12.14
CA GLY A 314 -7.80 0.11 12.06
C GLY A 314 -8.59 0.41 13.34
N PRO A 315 -9.80 -0.15 13.48
CA PRO A 315 -10.48 -1.04 12.54
C PRO A 315 -11.16 -0.33 11.34
N VAL A 316 -11.38 0.99 11.44
CA VAL A 316 -12.08 1.76 10.40
C VAL A 316 -11.11 2.14 9.28
N ASN A 317 -11.63 2.31 8.04
CA ASN A 317 -10.82 2.75 6.92
C ASN A 317 -10.09 4.06 7.25
N ASN A 318 -8.86 4.15 6.79
CA ASN A 318 -7.98 5.29 7.05
C ASN A 318 -7.09 5.55 5.84
N TYR A 319 -6.60 6.78 5.75
CA TYR A 319 -5.80 7.29 4.66
C TYR A 319 -4.63 8.09 5.23
N ARG A 320 -3.65 8.44 4.42
CA ARG A 320 -2.43 9.15 4.86
C ARG A 320 -2.72 10.40 5.68
N ASP A 321 -3.72 11.16 5.29
CA ASP A 321 -4.20 12.37 5.96
C ASP A 321 -5.29 12.11 7.03
N ARG A 322 -5.62 10.85 7.32
CA ARG A 322 -6.70 10.43 8.25
C ARG A 322 -6.31 9.22 9.08
N LYS A 323 -5.13 9.28 9.71
CA LYS A 323 -4.61 8.21 10.58
C LYS A 323 -4.99 8.39 12.05
N THR A 324 -5.29 9.62 12.48
CA THR A 324 -5.60 9.93 13.88
C THR A 324 -6.82 9.18 14.37
N GLY A 325 -6.68 8.52 15.52
CA GLY A 325 -7.74 7.71 16.12
C GLY A 325 -7.91 6.33 15.52
N GLN A 326 -7.02 5.93 14.61
CA GLN A 326 -6.88 4.56 14.12
C GLN A 326 -5.55 4.00 14.61
N PHE A 327 -5.59 2.84 15.26
CA PHE A 327 -4.43 2.29 15.97
C PHE A 327 -3.87 1.07 15.26
N VAL A 328 -2.56 0.87 15.44
CA VAL A 328 -1.83 -0.27 14.87
C VAL A 328 -2.06 -1.48 15.77
N GLU A 329 -2.96 -2.35 15.32
CA GLU A 329 -3.35 -3.57 16.03
C GLU A 329 -3.58 -4.70 15.01
N GLU A 330 -3.73 -5.93 15.50
CA GLU A 330 -4.23 -7.02 14.67
C GLU A 330 -5.75 -6.97 14.64
N HIS A 331 -6.31 -6.91 13.43
CA HIS A 331 -7.72 -6.81 13.18
C HIS A 331 -8.23 -7.99 12.35
N HIS A 332 -9.49 -8.38 12.59
CA HIS A 332 -10.17 -9.45 11.89
C HIS A 332 -11.59 -9.03 11.52
N GLY A 333 -12.08 -9.49 10.38
CA GLY A 333 -13.45 -9.25 9.93
C GLY A 333 -13.74 -9.95 8.60
N LEU A 334 -14.93 -9.82 8.11
CA LEU A 334 -15.28 -10.29 6.77
C LEU A 334 -15.01 -9.20 5.73
N VAL A 335 -14.69 -9.61 4.51
CA VAL A 335 -14.49 -8.70 3.36
C VAL A 335 -15.72 -7.83 3.14
N GLY A 336 -16.95 -8.37 3.30
CA GLY A 336 -18.18 -7.61 3.19
C GLY A 336 -18.44 -6.64 4.35
N GLU A 337 -17.65 -6.69 5.44
CA GLU A 337 -17.75 -5.78 6.58
C GLU A 337 -16.68 -4.67 6.54
N GLN A 338 -15.84 -4.64 5.50
CA GLN A 338 -14.77 -3.65 5.37
C GLN A 338 -15.25 -2.33 4.76
N ASP A 339 -16.46 -2.31 4.22
CA ASP A 339 -17.06 -1.09 3.68
C ASP A 339 -17.58 -0.17 4.78
N ILE A 340 -17.65 1.11 4.45
CA ILE A 340 -18.44 2.08 5.18
C ILE A 340 -19.71 2.31 4.37
N MET A 341 -20.86 2.11 4.98
CA MET A 341 -22.15 2.35 4.35
C MET A 341 -22.34 3.84 4.03
N LEU A 342 -21.70 4.29 2.96
CA LEU A 342 -21.88 5.64 2.42
C LEU A 342 -23.13 5.65 1.52
N PRO A 343 -23.90 6.75 1.51
CA PRO A 343 -25.09 6.87 0.65
C PRO A 343 -24.78 6.61 -0.83
N LYS A 344 -23.57 7.00 -1.27
CA LYS A 344 -23.03 6.71 -2.59
C LYS A 344 -21.80 5.85 -2.46
N PRO A 345 -21.73 4.69 -3.16
CA PRO A 345 -20.53 3.87 -3.22
C PRO A 345 -19.34 4.66 -3.81
N GLN A 346 -18.21 4.56 -3.16
CA GLN A 346 -16.98 5.24 -3.50
C GLN A 346 -15.78 4.46 -2.95
N SER A 347 -14.55 4.94 -3.16
CA SER A 347 -13.36 4.31 -2.58
C SER A 347 -13.45 4.25 -1.06
N MET A 348 -13.27 3.06 -0.51
CA MET A 348 -13.38 2.77 0.93
C MET A 348 -12.52 1.56 1.29
N GLY A 349 -12.49 1.21 2.56
CA GLY A 349 -11.84 -0.01 3.04
C GLY A 349 -10.30 0.08 3.13
N ASN A 350 -9.68 1.22 2.82
CA ASN A 350 -8.22 1.35 2.92
C ASN A 350 -7.72 1.26 4.35
N ARG A 351 -6.59 0.58 4.56
CA ARG A 351 -5.85 0.46 5.81
C ARG A 351 -4.41 0.88 5.57
N GLU A 352 -3.93 1.80 6.38
CA GLU A 352 -2.55 2.31 6.34
C GLU A 352 -1.64 1.56 7.32
N ASP A 353 -0.34 1.69 7.10
CA ASP A 353 0.70 1.14 7.95
C ASP A 353 0.53 -0.39 8.18
N VAL A 354 0.17 -1.11 7.12
CA VAL A 354 -0.04 -2.56 7.18
C VAL A 354 1.29 -3.30 7.05
N ARG A 355 1.60 -4.17 8.03
CA ARG A 355 2.77 -5.04 8.02
C ARG A 355 2.48 -6.32 7.25
N TRP A 356 1.28 -6.84 7.43
CA TRP A 356 0.78 -7.99 6.69
C TRP A 356 -0.75 -7.99 6.66
N CYS A 357 -1.32 -8.63 5.65
CA CYS A 357 -2.71 -9.01 5.64
C CYS A 357 -2.86 -10.46 5.19
N ALA A 358 -4.00 -11.07 5.50
CA ALA A 358 -4.32 -12.44 5.10
C ALA A 358 -5.78 -12.55 4.67
N LEU A 359 -6.01 -13.36 3.66
CA LEU A 359 -7.34 -13.73 3.17
C LEU A 359 -7.48 -15.24 3.23
N THR A 360 -8.49 -15.71 3.97
CA THR A 360 -8.75 -17.12 4.18
C THR A 360 -10.22 -17.45 4.01
N ASP A 361 -10.49 -18.73 3.79
CA ASP A 361 -11.84 -19.28 3.80
C ASP A 361 -12.35 -19.55 5.23
N ALA A 362 -13.51 -20.16 5.34
CA ALA A 362 -14.14 -20.51 6.61
C ALA A 362 -13.32 -21.55 7.42
N GLN A 363 -12.48 -22.34 6.77
CA GLN A 363 -11.60 -23.33 7.37
C GLN A 363 -10.23 -22.75 7.76
N GLY A 364 -9.98 -21.47 7.43
CA GLY A 364 -8.73 -20.78 7.70
C GLY A 364 -7.62 -21.11 6.70
N ASN A 365 -7.97 -21.60 5.49
CA ASN A 365 -7.02 -21.85 4.41
C ASN A 365 -7.03 -20.66 3.44
N GLY A 366 -5.87 -20.33 2.88
CA GLY A 366 -5.73 -19.20 1.95
C GLY A 366 -4.31 -18.69 1.86
N ALA A 367 -4.12 -17.39 1.89
CA ALA A 367 -2.80 -16.77 1.80
C ALA A 367 -2.63 -15.54 2.70
N ALA A 368 -1.40 -15.35 3.17
CA ALA A 368 -0.93 -14.13 3.80
C ALA A 368 -0.03 -13.35 2.82
N PHE A 369 -0.11 -12.03 2.90
CA PHE A 369 0.65 -11.06 2.12
C PHE A 369 1.46 -10.22 3.11
N VAL A 370 2.78 -10.40 3.12
CA VAL A 370 3.70 -9.74 4.05
C VAL A 370 4.41 -8.61 3.31
N ALA A 371 4.30 -7.39 3.82
CA ALA A 371 4.92 -6.22 3.21
C ALA A 371 6.45 -6.27 3.28
N ASP A 372 7.10 -5.73 2.26
CA ASP A 372 8.49 -5.31 2.37
C ASP A 372 8.52 -3.88 2.94
N GLY A 373 8.61 -3.79 4.26
CA GLY A 373 8.37 -2.56 5.01
C GLY A 373 6.89 -2.38 5.40
N LEU A 374 6.27 -1.30 4.97
CA LEU A 374 4.85 -0.99 5.21
C LEU A 374 4.12 -0.82 3.89
N MET A 375 2.84 -1.19 3.86
CA MET A 375 1.96 -1.00 2.72
C MET A 375 0.62 -0.44 3.15
N SER A 376 -0.17 0.04 2.20
CA SER A 376 -1.61 0.19 2.37
C SER A 376 -2.29 -1.07 1.82
N ALA A 377 -3.40 -1.49 2.43
CA ALA A 377 -4.16 -2.66 1.97
C ALA A 377 -5.66 -2.41 2.05
N SER A 378 -6.40 -2.96 1.10
CA SER A 378 -7.86 -3.03 1.15
C SER A 378 -8.37 -4.31 0.50
N ALA A 379 -9.40 -4.91 1.09
CA ALA A 379 -10.08 -6.08 0.56
C ALA A 379 -11.59 -5.82 0.54
N LEU A 380 -12.19 -5.79 -0.64
CA LEU A 380 -13.60 -5.47 -0.84
C LEU A 380 -14.28 -6.51 -1.75
N PRO A 381 -15.61 -6.66 -1.65
CA PRO A 381 -16.36 -7.53 -2.55
C PRO A 381 -16.56 -6.93 -3.97
N TRP A 382 -16.13 -5.69 -4.20
CA TRP A 382 -16.33 -4.96 -5.45
C TRP A 382 -15.04 -4.32 -5.94
N SER A 383 -14.89 -4.26 -7.25
CA SER A 383 -13.85 -3.49 -7.92
C SER A 383 -14.11 -1.98 -7.84
N ALA A 384 -13.10 -1.17 -8.12
CA ALA A 384 -13.24 0.28 -8.19
C ALA A 384 -14.30 0.73 -9.23
N LEU A 385 -14.40 0.03 -10.37
CA LEU A 385 -15.37 0.37 -11.41
C LEU A 385 -16.79 -0.01 -11.02
N GLU A 386 -17.00 -1.12 -10.30
CA GLU A 386 -18.32 -1.50 -9.77
C GLU A 386 -18.79 -0.50 -8.71
N LEU A 387 -17.90 -0.09 -7.78
CA LEU A 387 -18.22 0.95 -6.81
C LEU A 387 -18.57 2.28 -7.48
N MET A 388 -17.80 2.68 -8.48
CA MET A 388 -18.04 3.92 -9.21
C MET A 388 -19.31 3.87 -10.04
N GLY A 389 -19.67 2.68 -10.55
CA GLY A 389 -20.85 2.44 -11.39
C GLY A 389 -22.18 2.40 -10.65
N ALA A 390 -22.21 2.44 -9.31
CA ALA A 390 -23.41 2.42 -8.49
C ALA A 390 -23.71 3.80 -7.91
N ALA A 391 -24.93 4.28 -8.05
CA ALA A 391 -25.39 5.52 -7.40
C ALA A 391 -25.77 5.28 -5.94
N HIS A 392 -26.20 4.06 -5.59
CA HIS A 392 -26.62 3.66 -4.26
C HIS A 392 -26.10 2.26 -3.91
N PRO A 393 -25.90 1.93 -2.63
CA PRO A 393 -25.40 0.61 -2.21
C PRO A 393 -26.23 -0.59 -2.72
N TYR A 394 -27.54 -0.45 -2.84
CA TYR A 394 -28.42 -1.51 -3.33
C TYR A 394 -28.27 -1.82 -4.83
N GLN A 395 -27.57 -0.96 -5.57
CA GLN A 395 -27.25 -1.17 -7.00
C GLN A 395 -25.91 -1.91 -7.21
N LEU A 396 -25.14 -2.12 -6.14
CA LEU A 396 -23.91 -2.89 -6.23
C LEU A 396 -24.22 -4.33 -6.62
N PRO A 397 -23.44 -4.92 -7.55
CA PRO A 397 -23.69 -6.30 -7.98
C PRO A 397 -23.39 -7.29 -6.86
N ALA A 398 -23.93 -8.49 -6.97
CA ALA A 398 -23.52 -9.59 -6.12
C ALA A 398 -22.02 -9.87 -6.31
N SER A 399 -21.29 -10.04 -5.21
CA SER A 399 -19.86 -10.31 -5.25
C SER A 399 -19.54 -11.61 -5.99
N THR A 400 -18.59 -11.54 -6.91
CA THR A 400 -18.04 -12.68 -7.66
C THR A 400 -16.58 -12.98 -7.30
N ALA A 401 -15.94 -12.09 -6.55
CA ALA A 401 -14.55 -12.18 -6.14
C ALA A 401 -14.29 -11.36 -4.87
N THR A 402 -13.17 -11.62 -4.22
CA THR A 402 -12.54 -10.71 -3.27
C THR A 402 -11.50 -9.87 -4.04
N HIS A 403 -11.70 -8.56 -4.10
CA HIS A 403 -10.78 -7.62 -4.72
C HIS A 403 -9.78 -7.13 -3.67
N LEU A 404 -8.53 -7.57 -3.80
CA LEU A 404 -7.43 -7.18 -2.92
C LEU A 404 -6.56 -6.13 -3.60
N HIS A 405 -6.32 -5.03 -2.91
CA HIS A 405 -5.33 -4.03 -3.28
C HIS A 405 -4.22 -3.99 -2.25
N LEU A 406 -2.98 -4.00 -2.72
CA LEU A 406 -1.77 -3.81 -1.94
C LEU A 406 -1.01 -2.64 -2.59
N ASP A 407 -0.83 -1.55 -1.84
CA ASP A 407 -0.32 -0.31 -2.40
C ASP A 407 0.96 0.15 -1.71
N ALA A 408 1.89 0.66 -2.52
CA ALA A 408 3.03 1.43 -2.04
C ALA A 408 2.56 2.75 -1.43
N LYS A 409 1.51 3.35 -2.03
CA LYS A 409 0.99 4.63 -1.58
C LYS A 409 -0.44 4.85 -2.08
N VAL A 410 -1.31 5.34 -1.21
CA VAL A 410 -2.66 5.78 -1.53
C VAL A 410 -2.77 7.28 -1.23
N ALA A 411 -3.32 8.07 -2.13
CA ALA A 411 -3.50 9.51 -1.92
C ALA A 411 -4.48 9.78 -0.78
N GLY A 412 -4.23 10.82 -0.01
CA GLY A 412 -5.16 11.34 0.97
C GLY A 412 -6.50 11.71 0.34
N LEU A 413 -7.50 11.96 1.17
CA LEU A 413 -8.84 12.36 0.73
C LEU A 413 -8.98 13.89 0.60
N GLY A 414 -8.01 14.64 1.13
CA GLY A 414 -8.00 16.10 1.12
C GLY A 414 -8.38 16.74 2.44
N GLY A 415 -7.80 17.91 2.69
CA GLY A 415 -7.99 18.69 3.90
C GLY A 415 -9.15 19.68 3.86
N ASN A 416 -9.67 19.99 2.68
CA ASN A 416 -10.73 20.99 2.47
C ASN A 416 -12.05 20.29 2.14
N SER A 417 -12.76 19.83 3.15
CA SER A 417 -14.03 19.12 2.99
C SER A 417 -15.18 19.98 2.44
N CYS A 418 -15.03 21.29 2.44
CA CYS A 418 -16.06 22.25 1.99
C CYS A 418 -15.57 23.16 0.87
N GLY A 419 -14.43 22.86 0.23
CA GLY A 419 -13.82 23.71 -0.78
C GLY A 419 -13.28 22.91 -1.95
N GLN A 420 -12.58 23.61 -2.83
CA GLN A 420 -11.84 23.01 -3.95
C GLN A 420 -10.39 22.85 -3.53
N GLY A 421 -10.05 21.77 -2.85
CA GLY A 421 -8.68 21.51 -2.45
C GLY A 421 -8.39 20.03 -2.33
N GLY A 422 -7.33 19.59 -2.99
CA GLY A 422 -6.82 18.24 -2.88
C GLY A 422 -6.10 17.97 -1.55
N PRO A 423 -5.51 16.79 -1.41
CA PRO A 423 -4.62 16.48 -0.31
C PRO A 423 -3.44 17.45 -0.26
N LEU A 424 -2.89 17.63 0.95
CA LEU A 424 -1.63 18.35 1.08
C LEU A 424 -0.51 17.62 0.32
N LYS A 425 0.50 18.35 -0.14
CA LYS A 425 1.61 17.80 -0.93
C LYS A 425 2.23 16.50 -0.36
N PRO A 426 2.44 16.32 0.96
CA PRO A 426 2.94 15.07 1.52
C PRO A 426 1.99 13.88 1.34
N ASP A 427 0.69 14.15 1.21
CA ASP A 427 -0.37 13.14 1.09
C ASP A 427 -0.75 12.84 -0.36
N CYS A 428 -0.15 13.53 -1.31
CA CYS A 428 -0.27 13.27 -2.74
C CYS A 428 0.57 12.05 -3.17
N VAL A 429 0.22 11.50 -4.34
CA VAL A 429 0.94 10.39 -4.99
C VAL A 429 1.39 10.86 -6.38
N PRO A 430 2.53 11.53 -6.51
CA PRO A 430 3.05 11.93 -7.82
C PRO A 430 3.44 10.70 -8.66
N GLY A 431 3.48 10.86 -9.99
CA GLY A 431 3.87 9.81 -10.94
C GLY A 431 5.36 9.47 -10.94
N GLU A 432 6.06 9.70 -9.83
CA GLU A 432 7.49 9.42 -9.64
C GLU A 432 7.77 7.92 -9.46
N GLY A 433 9.04 7.56 -9.22
CA GLY A 433 9.43 6.16 -9.03
C GLY A 433 9.11 5.63 -7.63
N TYR A 434 8.53 4.41 -7.58
CA TYR A 434 8.18 3.71 -6.35
C TYR A 434 8.83 2.33 -6.30
N ARG A 435 9.54 2.03 -5.20
CA ARG A 435 9.88 0.66 -4.84
C ARG A 435 8.71 0.08 -4.06
N PHE A 436 8.28 -1.11 -4.47
CA PHE A 436 7.22 -1.81 -3.76
C PHE A 436 7.39 -3.32 -3.90
N GLY A 437 7.20 -4.02 -2.78
CA GLY A 437 7.30 -5.47 -2.73
C GLY A 437 6.48 -6.08 -1.62
N PHE A 438 6.11 -7.33 -1.82
CA PHE A 438 5.42 -8.15 -0.84
C PHE A 438 5.68 -9.64 -1.09
N LEU A 439 5.53 -10.43 -0.02
CA LEU A 439 5.67 -11.89 -0.02
C LEU A 439 4.30 -12.53 0.16
N ILE A 440 3.92 -13.47 -0.70
CA ILE A 440 2.71 -14.28 -0.59
C ILE A 440 3.06 -15.63 0.00
N ARG A 441 2.36 -16.06 1.05
CA ARG A 441 2.61 -17.34 1.74
C ARG A 441 1.32 -18.12 1.98
N PRO A 442 1.37 -19.46 1.90
CA PRO A 442 0.21 -20.29 2.24
C PRO A 442 -0.17 -20.13 3.71
N VAL A 443 -1.45 -20.01 3.98
CA VAL A 443 -2.05 -20.11 5.32
C VAL A 443 -2.88 -21.37 5.37
N THR A 444 -2.70 -22.15 6.43
CA THR A 444 -3.45 -23.40 6.67
C THR A 444 -4.03 -23.37 8.07
N ASN A 445 -5.29 -23.77 8.22
CA ASN A 445 -5.98 -23.86 9.52
C ASN A 445 -5.89 -22.56 10.36
N GLY A 446 -5.90 -21.39 9.73
CA GLY A 446 -5.85 -20.11 10.42
C GLY A 446 -4.51 -19.76 11.08
N GLN A 447 -3.43 -20.49 10.80
CA GLN A 447 -2.10 -20.26 11.41
C GLN A 447 -1.37 -19.06 10.77
N THR A 448 -2.03 -17.90 10.72
CA THR A 448 -1.50 -16.67 10.12
C THR A 448 -0.22 -16.22 10.80
N ALA A 449 -0.16 -16.23 12.13
CA ALA A 449 1.00 -15.78 12.88
C ALA A 449 2.30 -16.56 12.56
N ALA A 450 2.20 -17.84 12.19
CA ALA A 450 3.36 -18.65 11.85
C ALA A 450 3.99 -18.26 10.51
N VAL A 451 3.19 -17.72 9.59
CA VAL A 451 3.63 -17.39 8.23
C VAL A 451 3.93 -15.90 8.01
N THR A 452 3.52 -15.02 8.92
CA THR A 452 3.71 -13.58 8.79
C THR A 452 4.97 -13.05 9.50
N LYS A 453 5.62 -13.87 10.36
CA LYS A 453 6.86 -13.50 11.08
C LYS A 453 8.13 -13.81 10.28
N VAL A 454 8.14 -13.37 9.04
CA VAL A 454 9.29 -13.50 8.13
C VAL A 454 9.41 -12.22 7.31
N ALA A 455 10.65 -11.88 6.93
CA ALA A 455 10.92 -10.76 6.04
C ALA A 455 11.05 -11.24 4.59
N PRO A 456 10.54 -10.51 3.61
CA PRO A 456 10.91 -10.64 2.22
C PRO A 456 12.43 -10.63 2.03
N ALA A 457 12.93 -11.40 1.05
CA ALA A 457 14.36 -11.54 0.81
C ALA A 457 14.73 -11.62 -0.67
N GLY A 458 13.75 -11.37 -1.54
CA GLY A 458 13.91 -11.41 -2.98
C GLY A 458 14.82 -10.29 -3.50
N GLU A 459 15.30 -10.46 -4.70
CA GLU A 459 16.14 -9.46 -5.35
C GLU A 459 15.31 -8.25 -5.80
N HIS A 460 15.72 -7.06 -5.38
CA HIS A 460 15.10 -5.81 -5.83
C HIS A 460 15.60 -5.42 -7.22
N PRO A 461 14.72 -4.92 -8.10
CA PRO A 461 15.13 -4.31 -9.36
C PRO A 461 15.98 -3.05 -9.13
N ILE A 462 16.89 -2.78 -10.05
CA ILE A 462 17.62 -1.52 -10.08
C ILE A 462 16.67 -0.39 -10.43
N ALA A 463 16.67 0.66 -9.64
CA ALA A 463 15.93 1.88 -9.94
C ALA A 463 16.74 2.84 -10.79
N MET A 464 16.09 3.48 -11.75
CA MET A 464 16.66 4.46 -12.66
C MET A 464 15.91 5.77 -12.50
N VAL A 465 16.59 6.81 -12.05
CA VAL A 465 16.02 8.14 -11.84
C VAL A 465 16.83 9.14 -12.62
N ARG A 466 16.18 9.89 -13.51
CA ARG A 466 16.82 10.98 -14.26
C ARG A 466 16.28 12.33 -13.75
N ASP A 467 17.20 13.21 -13.38
CA ASP A 467 16.85 14.56 -12.93
C ASP A 467 16.49 15.49 -14.11
N ILE A 468 16.08 16.72 -13.79
CA ILE A 468 15.70 17.74 -14.77
C ILE A 468 16.88 18.20 -15.64
N ASN A 469 18.11 17.99 -15.18
CA ASN A 469 19.33 18.31 -15.92
C ASN A 469 19.75 17.19 -16.87
N GLY A 470 19.06 16.05 -16.83
CA GLY A 470 19.36 14.89 -17.66
C GLY A 470 20.40 13.94 -17.06
N LEU A 471 20.72 14.08 -15.78
CA LEU A 471 21.63 13.15 -15.09
C LEU A 471 20.84 11.93 -14.60
N LEU A 472 21.17 10.76 -15.14
CA LEU A 472 20.62 9.47 -14.76
C LEU A 472 21.42 8.87 -13.61
N THR A 473 20.74 8.55 -12.52
CA THR A 473 21.27 7.86 -11.35
C THR A 473 20.64 6.48 -11.23
N PHE A 474 21.48 5.48 -10.97
CA PHE A 474 21.01 4.14 -10.61
C PHE A 474 21.04 3.98 -9.09
N THR A 475 19.95 3.48 -8.51
CA THR A 475 19.88 3.21 -7.08
C THR A 475 19.46 1.76 -6.80
N THR A 476 19.99 1.23 -5.69
CA THR A 476 19.76 -0.14 -5.23
C THR A 476 19.78 -0.18 -3.71
N PRO A 477 19.01 -1.06 -3.04
CA PRO A 477 19.14 -1.27 -1.60
C PRO A 477 20.45 -1.97 -1.19
N TYR A 478 21.22 -2.51 -2.15
CA TYR A 478 22.43 -3.30 -1.88
C TYR A 478 23.69 -2.45 -1.96
N ALA A 479 24.20 -1.99 -0.83
CA ALA A 479 25.34 -1.05 -0.75
C ALA A 479 26.63 -1.51 -1.45
N LYS A 480 26.83 -2.82 -1.64
CA LYS A 480 28.09 -3.40 -2.17
C LYS A 480 27.95 -4.08 -3.54
N ARG A 481 26.75 -4.07 -4.15
CA ARG A 481 26.55 -4.72 -5.46
C ARG A 481 26.86 -3.74 -6.59
N ALA A 482 27.78 -4.11 -7.45
CA ALA A 482 28.13 -3.33 -8.63
C ALA A 482 27.02 -3.42 -9.69
N ILE A 483 26.68 -2.26 -10.27
CA ILE A 483 25.70 -2.12 -11.34
C ILE A 483 26.43 -1.98 -12.67
N VAL A 484 25.96 -2.70 -13.69
CA VAL A 484 26.37 -2.58 -15.08
C VAL A 484 25.18 -2.06 -15.88
N TYR A 485 25.43 -1.14 -16.80
CA TYR A 485 24.39 -0.58 -17.66
C TYR A 485 24.87 -0.43 -19.10
N ARG A 486 23.90 -0.26 -20.01
CA ARG A 486 24.14 0.17 -21.40
C ARG A 486 22.99 1.07 -21.87
N VAL A 487 23.31 1.92 -22.85
CA VAL A 487 22.33 2.82 -23.49
C VAL A 487 22.21 2.43 -24.96
N ASN A 488 21.00 2.35 -25.48
CA ASN A 488 20.66 2.06 -26.89
C ASN A 488 21.39 0.81 -27.44
N GLY A 489 21.50 -0.25 -26.63
CA GLY A 489 22.19 -1.48 -27.03
C GLY A 489 23.71 -1.37 -27.16
N GLY A 490 24.33 -0.25 -26.74
CA GLY A 490 25.76 -0.02 -26.79
C GLY A 490 26.57 -0.96 -25.87
N LYS A 491 27.88 -0.69 -25.74
CA LYS A 491 28.78 -1.49 -24.90
C LYS A 491 28.39 -1.37 -23.42
N PRO A 492 28.34 -2.47 -22.66
CA PRO A 492 28.14 -2.44 -21.22
C PRO A 492 29.22 -1.67 -20.49
N GLN A 493 28.86 -0.88 -19.50
CA GLN A 493 29.71 -0.08 -18.65
C GLN A 493 29.36 -0.30 -17.17
N GLU A 494 30.36 -0.27 -16.30
CA GLU A 494 30.12 -0.30 -14.85
C GLU A 494 29.73 1.10 -14.36
N TYR A 495 28.66 1.18 -13.59
CA TYR A 495 28.17 2.44 -13.03
C TYR A 495 29.09 2.92 -11.89
N LYS A 496 29.60 4.12 -12.02
CA LYS A 496 30.49 4.76 -11.02
C LYS A 496 30.01 6.16 -10.61
N ALA A 497 29.27 6.82 -11.48
CA ALA A 497 28.75 8.19 -11.28
C ALA A 497 27.54 8.43 -12.17
N PRO A 498 26.72 9.47 -11.88
CA PRO A 498 25.58 9.83 -12.70
C PRO A 498 25.94 9.98 -14.18
N VAL A 499 25.07 9.48 -15.05
CA VAL A 499 25.28 9.40 -16.50
C VAL A 499 24.49 10.50 -17.19
N ASN A 500 25.14 11.26 -18.05
CA ASN A 500 24.44 12.25 -18.86
C ASN A 500 23.55 11.53 -19.90
N LEU A 501 22.25 11.68 -19.76
CA LEU A 501 21.23 11.09 -20.62
C LEU A 501 20.21 12.16 -21.10
N ARG A 502 20.68 13.39 -21.33
CA ARG A 502 19.83 14.50 -21.76
C ARG A 502 19.16 14.23 -23.12
N GLU A 503 19.86 13.56 -24.04
CA GLU A 503 19.31 13.17 -25.35
C GLU A 503 18.33 11.99 -25.29
N GLY A 504 18.11 11.43 -24.09
CA GLY A 504 17.25 10.27 -23.92
C GLY A 504 17.87 8.97 -24.43
N GLY A 505 17.06 7.93 -24.50
CA GLY A 505 17.45 6.61 -24.98
C GLY A 505 16.89 5.47 -24.14
N LYS A 506 17.00 4.26 -24.65
CA LYS A 506 16.68 3.03 -23.94
C LYS A 506 17.85 2.62 -23.07
N VAL A 507 17.65 2.57 -21.77
CA VAL A 507 18.64 2.15 -20.76
C VAL A 507 18.32 0.76 -20.27
N GLU A 508 19.34 -0.08 -20.19
CA GLU A 508 19.27 -1.41 -19.59
C GLU A 508 20.32 -1.49 -18.48
N ALA A 509 19.94 -1.96 -17.29
CA ALA A 509 20.84 -2.09 -16.14
C ALA A 509 20.64 -3.44 -15.43
N TRP A 510 21.75 -4.01 -14.93
CA TRP A 510 21.73 -5.27 -14.19
C TRP A 510 22.84 -5.29 -13.14
N TYR A 511 22.71 -6.16 -12.16
CA TYR A 511 23.79 -6.41 -11.21
C TYR A 511 24.91 -7.21 -11.89
N LYS A 512 26.16 -6.81 -11.64
CA LYS A 512 27.33 -7.45 -12.27
C LYS A 512 27.41 -8.96 -12.05
N ASP A 513 26.90 -9.42 -10.91
CA ASP A 513 26.82 -10.83 -10.49
C ASP A 513 25.54 -11.55 -10.97
N ASN A 514 24.56 -10.82 -11.54
CA ASN A 514 23.33 -11.39 -12.07
C ASN A 514 22.84 -10.66 -13.34
N LYS A 515 23.13 -11.25 -14.50
CA LYS A 515 22.69 -10.72 -15.80
C LYS A 515 21.27 -11.11 -16.19
N ALA A 516 20.62 -12.00 -15.44
CA ALA A 516 19.27 -12.48 -15.78
C ALA A 516 18.19 -11.45 -15.41
N ALA A 517 18.43 -10.63 -14.39
CA ALA A 517 17.49 -9.60 -13.95
C ALA A 517 17.87 -8.23 -14.53
N VAL A 518 17.44 -7.96 -15.77
CA VAL A 518 17.71 -6.69 -16.45
C VAL A 518 16.53 -5.73 -16.24
N ALA A 519 16.82 -4.61 -15.56
CA ALA A 519 15.89 -3.49 -15.49
C ALA A 519 16.00 -2.67 -16.78
N THR A 520 14.88 -2.30 -17.38
CA THR A 520 14.83 -1.53 -18.63
C THR A 520 13.94 -0.30 -18.45
N GLN A 521 14.38 0.84 -18.98
CA GLN A 521 13.58 2.05 -19.04
C GLN A 521 13.96 2.90 -20.25
N THR A 522 12.98 3.50 -20.91
CA THR A 522 13.20 4.46 -21.99
C THR A 522 12.98 5.87 -21.46
N PHE A 523 13.92 6.74 -21.77
CA PHE A 523 13.87 8.16 -21.42
C PHE A 523 13.78 8.99 -22.70
N HIS A 524 12.85 9.96 -22.73
CA HIS A 524 12.74 10.92 -23.81
C HIS A 524 13.84 11.98 -23.74
N LYS A 525 14.13 12.62 -24.86
CA LYS A 525 15.02 13.78 -24.89
C LYS A 525 14.46 14.89 -24.00
N ILE A 526 15.34 15.54 -23.24
CA ILE A 526 14.96 16.76 -22.49
C ILE A 526 15.11 17.94 -23.44
N GLU A 527 13.99 18.53 -23.78
CA GLU A 527 13.96 19.76 -24.58
C GLU A 527 14.13 21.00 -23.70
N ASN A 528 14.86 22.00 -24.20
CA ASN A 528 14.94 23.29 -23.54
C ASN A 528 13.65 24.06 -23.87
N VAL A 529 12.83 24.30 -22.85
CA VAL A 529 11.66 25.16 -22.99
C VAL A 529 12.09 26.60 -22.67
N PRO A 530 11.80 27.60 -23.53
CA PRO A 530 12.08 29.00 -23.22
C PRO A 530 11.40 29.43 -21.91
N LEU A 531 12.05 30.27 -21.13
CA LEU A 531 11.55 30.69 -19.81
C LEU A 531 10.15 31.32 -19.89
N SER A 532 9.86 32.06 -20.96
CA SER A 532 8.52 32.64 -21.22
C SER A 532 7.42 31.56 -21.34
N VAL A 533 7.75 30.38 -21.89
CA VAL A 533 6.81 29.26 -22.01
C VAL A 533 6.64 28.57 -20.67
N LEU A 534 7.69 28.47 -19.86
CA LEU A 534 7.60 27.91 -18.51
C LEU A 534 6.66 28.73 -17.63
N PHE A 535 6.74 30.07 -17.70
CA PHE A 535 5.83 30.93 -16.96
C PHE A 535 4.38 30.79 -17.44
N CYS A 536 4.16 30.70 -18.75
CA CYS A 536 2.82 30.50 -19.31
C CYS A 536 2.25 29.11 -18.97
N SER A 537 3.08 28.07 -18.91
CA SER A 537 2.63 26.71 -18.63
C SER A 537 2.35 26.44 -17.16
N SER A 538 2.87 27.28 -16.26
CA SER A 538 2.62 27.18 -14.82
C SER A 538 1.50 28.10 -14.32
N GLN A 539 0.92 28.89 -15.21
CA GLN A 539 -0.21 29.74 -14.87
C GLN A 539 -1.53 28.98 -15.03
N GLU A 540 -2.26 28.88 -13.98
CA GLU A 540 -3.66 28.57 -14.03
C GLU A 540 -4.45 29.87 -14.04
N THR A 541 -5.24 30.07 -15.08
CA THR A 541 -6.20 31.16 -15.15
C THR A 541 -7.45 30.77 -14.38
N GLY A 542 -7.33 30.69 -13.07
CA GLY A 542 -8.46 30.56 -12.17
C GLY A 542 -8.82 31.90 -11.53
N GLU A 543 -9.86 31.93 -10.74
CA GLU A 543 -10.28 33.11 -9.98
C GLU A 543 -9.19 33.68 -9.05
N ASN A 544 -8.14 32.91 -8.79
CA ASN A 544 -7.08 33.23 -7.83
C ASN A 544 -5.69 33.47 -8.46
N GLY A 545 -5.56 33.55 -9.77
CA GLY A 545 -4.32 33.93 -10.43
C GLY A 545 -3.40 32.76 -10.81
N ILE A 546 -2.12 32.81 -10.49
CA ILE A 546 -1.07 31.95 -10.99
C ILE A 546 -0.94 30.69 -10.13
N GLU A 547 -1.06 29.51 -10.72
CA GLU A 547 -0.61 28.27 -10.14
C GLU A 547 0.84 27.95 -10.52
N HIS A 548 1.61 27.53 -9.54
CA HIS A 548 3.02 27.16 -9.68
C HIS A 548 3.23 25.65 -9.67
#